data_6e29b008b8bf99064bb5f2495731ae91
#
_entry.id   6e29b008b8bf99064bb5f2495731ae91
#
_cell.length_a   1.000
_cell.length_b   1.000
_cell.length_c   1.000
_cell.angle_alpha   90.00
_cell.angle_beta   90.00
_cell.angle_gamma   90.00
#
_symmetry.space_group_name_H-M   'P 1'
#
loop_
_entity.id
_entity.type
_entity.pdbx_description
1 polymer ?
#
loop_
_entity_poly.entity_id
_entity_poly.type
_entity_poly.pdbx_seq_one_letter_code
_entity_poly.pdbx_strand_id
1 'polypeptide(L)'
;ASSKTSIHNHVFLEGVKAALTADKNWNKGNYKRQPVAGLKAFGRVYAGWAFSQNFYRQKLYKKLGYKNSEELLKDWANDHAKNWDANNLLSKLKTWQLNDISKGPKYNNNYIKALKSIKAKTILMPCNQDLYFRTADNEYERKFITRSSLRPFDSSFGHCVANPGNDKNFEKELDKNIKELLN
;
A
#
# COMPACT_ATOMS: atom_id res chain seq x y z
N ALA A 1 -0.36 8.01 -0.81
CA ALA A 1 -1.45 7.23 -1.39
C ALA A 1 -1.88 7.90 -2.68
N SER A 2 -2.18 7.14 -3.72
CA SER A 2 -2.66 7.73 -4.96
C SER A 2 -4.14 8.11 -4.85
N SER A 3 -4.53 9.17 -5.53
CA SER A 3 -5.89 9.70 -5.51
C SER A 3 -6.88 8.84 -6.32
N LYS A 4 -6.34 7.90 -7.11
CA LYS A 4 -7.09 6.89 -7.85
C LYS A 4 -6.31 5.60 -7.91
N THR A 5 -6.97 4.48 -7.72
CA THR A 5 -6.34 3.17 -7.84
C THR A 5 -5.93 2.88 -9.27
N SER A 6 -4.65 2.53 -9.47
CA SER A 6 -4.14 2.12 -10.77
C SER A 6 -4.73 0.78 -11.21
N ILE A 7 -4.76 0.54 -12.53
CA ILE A 7 -5.20 -0.75 -13.08
C ILE A 7 -4.32 -1.89 -12.55
N HIS A 8 -3.00 -1.65 -12.44
CA HIS A 8 -2.07 -2.63 -11.90
C HIS A 8 -2.41 -3.04 -10.46
N ASN A 9 -2.68 -2.05 -9.57
CA ASN A 9 -3.11 -2.33 -8.21
C ASN A 9 -4.44 -3.08 -8.17
N HIS A 10 -5.37 -2.76 -9.07
CA HIS A 10 -6.63 -3.47 -9.16
C HIS A 10 -6.41 -4.97 -9.45
N VAL A 11 -5.53 -5.29 -10.40
CA VAL A 11 -5.16 -6.68 -10.74
C VAL A 11 -4.46 -7.38 -9.57
N PHE A 12 -3.50 -6.71 -8.91
CA PHE A 12 -2.84 -7.25 -7.72
C PHE A 12 -3.85 -7.60 -6.60
N LEU A 13 -4.78 -6.69 -6.32
CA LEU A 13 -5.81 -6.88 -5.28
C LEU A 13 -6.75 -8.05 -5.60
N GLU A 14 -7.05 -8.33 -6.87
CA GLU A 14 -7.77 -9.55 -7.26
C GLU A 14 -6.96 -10.82 -6.94
N GLY A 15 -5.64 -10.79 -7.08
CA GLY A 15 -4.78 -11.93 -6.72
C GLY A 15 -4.83 -12.26 -5.24
N VAL A 16 -4.67 -11.27 -4.36
CA VAL A 16 -4.76 -11.51 -2.90
C VAL A 16 -6.17 -11.88 -2.44
N LYS A 17 -7.20 -11.32 -3.07
CA LYS A 17 -8.60 -11.72 -2.84
C LYS A 17 -8.81 -13.18 -3.21
N ALA A 18 -8.34 -13.61 -4.39
CA ALA A 18 -8.44 -14.99 -4.83
C ALA A 18 -7.73 -15.96 -3.86
N ALA A 19 -6.53 -15.61 -3.38
CA ALA A 19 -5.79 -16.39 -2.40
C ALA A 19 -6.58 -16.59 -1.09
N LEU A 20 -7.23 -15.54 -0.59
CA LEU A 20 -8.04 -15.64 0.63
C LEU A 20 -9.32 -16.47 0.40
N THR A 21 -10.03 -16.19 -0.69
CA THR A 21 -11.35 -16.77 -0.94
C THR A 21 -11.30 -18.22 -1.43
N ALA A 22 -10.10 -18.73 -1.78
CA ALA A 22 -9.87 -20.13 -2.09
C ALA A 22 -9.97 -21.06 -0.86
N ASP A 23 -9.92 -20.50 0.35
CA ASP A 23 -10.14 -21.31 1.56
C ASP A 23 -11.59 -21.77 1.64
N LYS A 24 -11.79 -23.10 1.75
CA LYS A 24 -13.12 -23.70 1.85
C LYS A 24 -13.95 -23.18 3.03
N ASN A 25 -13.28 -22.75 4.10
CA ASN A 25 -13.95 -22.23 5.30
C ASN A 25 -14.49 -20.80 5.09
N TRP A 26 -14.03 -20.07 4.07
CA TRP A 26 -14.53 -18.71 3.79
C TRP A 26 -16.03 -18.71 3.45
N ASN A 27 -16.53 -19.78 2.79
CA ASN A 27 -17.94 -20.01 2.53
C ASN A 27 -18.71 -18.73 2.07
N LYS A 28 -18.18 -18.05 1.05
CA LYS A 28 -18.77 -16.81 0.50
C LYS A 28 -19.01 -15.73 1.56
N GLY A 29 -18.15 -15.66 2.57
CA GLY A 29 -18.24 -14.72 3.67
C GLY A 29 -19.08 -15.16 4.88
N ASN A 30 -19.72 -16.33 4.80
CA ASN A 30 -20.59 -16.87 5.87
C ASN A 30 -19.85 -17.96 6.68
N TYR A 31 -18.66 -17.65 7.18
CA TYR A 31 -17.87 -18.60 7.95
C TYR A 31 -18.22 -18.56 9.44
N LYS A 32 -18.25 -19.73 10.07
CA LYS A 32 -18.33 -19.88 11.54
C LYS A 32 -16.97 -19.80 12.22
N ARG A 33 -15.90 -20.16 11.49
CA ARG A 33 -14.50 -20.06 11.92
C ARG A 33 -13.72 -19.37 10.81
N GLN A 34 -12.77 -18.53 11.19
CA GLN A 34 -11.93 -17.81 10.24
C GLN A 34 -11.30 -18.74 9.21
N PRO A 35 -11.26 -18.32 7.94
CA PRO A 35 -10.56 -19.06 6.88
C PRO A 35 -9.03 -18.88 7.03
N VAL A 36 -8.45 -19.59 7.99
CA VAL A 36 -7.06 -19.43 8.43
C VAL A 36 -6.06 -19.69 7.30
N ALA A 37 -6.29 -20.71 6.47
CA ALA A 37 -5.40 -21.00 5.34
C ALA A 37 -5.43 -19.86 4.30
N GLY A 38 -6.61 -19.34 4.01
CA GLY A 38 -6.79 -18.18 3.12
C GLY A 38 -6.14 -16.91 3.65
N LEU A 39 -6.31 -16.61 4.94
CA LEU A 39 -5.66 -15.48 5.61
C LEU A 39 -4.12 -15.60 5.55
N LYS A 40 -3.58 -16.80 5.80
CA LYS A 40 -2.14 -17.05 5.66
C LYS A 40 -1.65 -16.88 4.22
N ALA A 41 -2.39 -17.38 3.25
CA ALA A 41 -2.07 -17.22 1.83
C ALA A 41 -2.08 -15.74 1.43
N PHE A 42 -3.09 -14.99 1.87
CA PHE A 42 -3.17 -13.53 1.69
C PHE A 42 -1.90 -12.83 2.19
N GLY A 43 -1.48 -13.07 3.44
CA GLY A 43 -0.31 -12.43 4.03
C GLY A 43 0.97 -12.75 3.26
N ARG A 44 1.15 -13.98 2.81
CA ARG A 44 2.33 -14.38 2.01
C ARG A 44 2.40 -13.68 0.66
N VAL A 45 1.28 -13.59 -0.06
CA VAL A 45 1.22 -12.87 -1.34
C VAL A 45 1.46 -11.38 -1.12
N TYR A 46 0.86 -10.81 -0.08
CA TYR A 46 0.96 -9.39 0.23
C TYR A 46 2.40 -8.97 0.57
N ALA A 47 3.16 -9.79 1.29
CA ALA A 47 4.56 -9.54 1.62
C ALA A 47 5.45 -9.34 0.39
N GLY A 48 5.16 -10.04 -0.72
CA GLY A 48 5.91 -9.92 -1.98
C GLY A 48 5.78 -8.55 -2.64
N TRP A 49 4.75 -7.76 -2.31
CA TRP A 49 4.49 -6.43 -2.85
C TRP A 49 4.78 -5.30 -1.86
N ALA A 50 4.72 -5.59 -0.55
CA ALA A 50 4.97 -4.61 0.49
C ALA A 50 6.44 -4.17 0.56
N PHE A 51 7.35 -5.07 0.24
CA PHE A 51 8.78 -4.78 0.16
C PHE A 51 9.25 -4.74 -1.30
N SER A 52 10.31 -3.97 -1.55
CA SER A 52 10.91 -3.89 -2.89
C SER A 52 11.66 -5.17 -3.28
N GLN A 53 11.94 -5.33 -4.58
CA GLN A 53 12.82 -6.40 -5.04
C GLN A 53 14.22 -6.31 -4.42
N ASN A 54 14.74 -5.09 -4.22
CA ASN A 54 16.05 -4.87 -3.60
C ASN A 54 16.07 -5.25 -2.12
N PHE A 55 14.96 -5.09 -1.41
CA PHE A 55 14.83 -5.58 -0.03
C PHE A 55 15.17 -7.08 0.06
N TYR A 56 14.62 -7.89 -0.83
CA TYR A 56 14.89 -9.33 -0.87
C TYR A 56 16.30 -9.66 -1.38
N ARG A 57 16.79 -8.99 -2.44
CA ARG A 57 18.15 -9.17 -2.96
C ARG A 57 19.22 -8.86 -1.91
N GLN A 58 19.05 -7.78 -1.17
CA GLN A 58 19.97 -7.33 -0.12
C GLN A 58 19.74 -8.04 1.22
N LYS A 59 18.77 -8.95 1.29
CA LYS A 59 18.43 -9.70 2.51
C LYS A 59 18.10 -8.80 3.70
N LEU A 60 17.45 -7.66 3.46
CA LEU A 60 17.11 -6.67 4.50
C LEU A 60 16.14 -7.19 5.55
N TYR A 61 15.44 -8.29 5.28
CA TYR A 61 14.68 -9.01 6.31
C TYR A 61 15.54 -9.39 7.53
N LYS A 62 16.88 -9.53 7.36
CA LYS A 62 17.77 -9.75 8.49
C LYS A 62 17.86 -8.55 9.43
N LYS A 63 17.74 -7.32 8.92
CA LYS A 63 17.66 -6.10 9.76
C LYS A 63 16.38 -6.05 10.58
N LEU A 64 15.32 -6.73 10.13
CA LEU A 64 14.06 -6.89 10.86
C LEU A 64 14.07 -8.09 11.83
N GLY A 65 15.20 -8.78 11.97
CA GLY A 65 15.37 -9.89 12.90
C GLY A 65 15.08 -11.29 12.32
N TYR A 66 14.71 -11.40 11.04
CA TYR A 66 14.43 -12.68 10.41
C TYR A 66 15.72 -13.33 9.86
N LYS A 67 15.92 -14.63 10.10
CA LYS A 67 17.09 -15.38 9.59
C LYS A 67 17.07 -15.54 8.08
N ASN A 68 15.88 -15.70 7.51
CA ASN A 68 15.64 -15.91 6.08
C ASN A 68 14.27 -15.36 5.66
N SER A 69 14.03 -15.34 4.35
CA SER A 69 12.76 -14.84 3.80
C SER A 69 11.55 -15.70 4.20
N GLU A 70 11.73 -17.00 4.46
CA GLU A 70 10.63 -17.88 4.87
C GLU A 70 10.15 -17.54 6.29
N GLU A 71 11.04 -17.13 7.20
CA GLU A 71 10.63 -16.64 8.52
C GLU A 71 9.78 -15.37 8.42
N LEU A 72 10.18 -14.41 7.58
CA LEU A 72 9.39 -13.22 7.29
C LEU A 72 8.00 -13.60 6.75
N LEU A 73 7.93 -14.50 5.76
CA LEU A 73 6.67 -14.93 5.17
C LEU A 73 5.77 -15.68 6.16
N LYS A 74 6.36 -16.48 7.07
CA LYS A 74 5.61 -17.15 8.15
C LYS A 74 5.03 -16.15 9.13
N ASP A 75 5.80 -15.13 9.48
CA ASP A 75 5.34 -14.07 10.39
C ASP A 75 4.17 -13.30 9.79
N TRP A 76 4.29 -12.84 8.55
CA TRP A 76 3.21 -12.18 7.82
C TRP A 76 1.95 -13.06 7.70
N ALA A 77 2.13 -14.34 7.39
CA ALA A 77 1.03 -15.29 7.33
C ALA A 77 0.33 -15.46 8.69
N ASN A 78 1.10 -15.58 9.76
CA ASN A 78 0.57 -15.75 11.12
C ASN A 78 -0.10 -14.47 11.63
N ASP A 79 0.47 -13.30 11.36
CA ASP A 79 -0.14 -12.02 11.69
C ASP A 79 -1.53 -11.89 11.06
N HIS A 80 -1.64 -12.16 9.76
CA HIS A 80 -2.92 -12.09 9.06
C HIS A 80 -3.93 -13.10 9.61
N ALA A 81 -3.50 -14.32 9.94
CA ALA A 81 -4.37 -15.33 10.50
C ALA A 81 -4.85 -15.01 11.93
N LYS A 82 -4.04 -14.30 12.71
CA LYS A 82 -4.30 -14.01 14.13
C LYS A 82 -5.06 -12.71 14.34
N ASN A 83 -4.67 -11.68 13.60
CA ASN A 83 -5.06 -10.29 13.90
C ASN A 83 -6.09 -9.70 12.91
N TRP A 84 -6.43 -10.43 11.84
CA TRP A 84 -7.34 -9.92 10.81
C TRP A 84 -8.57 -10.80 10.62
N ASP A 85 -9.70 -10.16 10.39
CA ASP A 85 -10.92 -10.82 9.92
C ASP A 85 -10.96 -10.85 8.39
N ALA A 86 -11.36 -11.98 7.82
CA ALA A 86 -11.33 -12.18 6.37
C ALA A 86 -12.27 -11.22 5.63
N ASN A 87 -13.50 -11.01 6.12
CA ASN A 87 -14.45 -10.08 5.48
C ASN A 87 -13.99 -8.64 5.61
N ASN A 88 -13.35 -8.26 6.72
CA ASN A 88 -12.79 -6.92 6.90
C ASN A 88 -11.64 -6.67 5.92
N LEU A 89 -10.76 -7.66 5.68
CA LEU A 89 -9.72 -7.55 4.65
C LEU A 89 -10.34 -7.40 3.25
N LEU A 90 -11.33 -8.20 2.90
CA LEU A 90 -12.00 -8.11 1.61
C LEU A 90 -12.72 -6.74 1.43
N SER A 91 -13.30 -6.21 2.48
CA SER A 91 -13.89 -4.86 2.48
C SER A 91 -12.83 -3.79 2.24
N LYS A 92 -11.65 -3.88 2.89
CA LYS A 92 -10.52 -2.97 2.63
C LYS A 92 -10.02 -3.07 1.19
N LEU A 93 -9.87 -4.28 0.64
CA LEU A 93 -9.51 -4.47 -0.77
C LEU A 93 -10.52 -3.80 -1.69
N LYS A 94 -11.80 -4.01 -1.43
CA LYS A 94 -12.88 -3.39 -2.22
C LYS A 94 -12.85 -1.87 -2.15
N THR A 95 -12.64 -1.32 -0.97
CA THR A 95 -12.49 0.13 -0.78
C THR A 95 -11.32 0.67 -1.58
N TRP A 96 -10.17 -0.01 -1.53
CA TRP A 96 -9.00 0.38 -2.32
C TRP A 96 -9.29 0.28 -3.82
N GLN A 97 -9.87 -0.82 -4.31
CA GLN A 97 -10.22 -0.99 -5.72
C GLN A 97 -11.16 0.11 -6.23
N LEU A 98 -12.07 0.58 -5.40
CA LEU A 98 -13.06 1.62 -5.75
C LEU A 98 -12.53 3.04 -5.58
N ASN A 99 -11.33 3.22 -4.99
CA ASN A 99 -10.79 4.55 -4.73
C ASN A 99 -10.58 5.34 -6.03
N ASP A 100 -11.31 6.44 -6.14
CA ASP A 100 -11.22 7.44 -7.19
C ASP A 100 -11.86 8.73 -6.68
N ILE A 101 -11.05 9.76 -6.43
CA ILE A 101 -11.51 11.05 -5.88
C ILE A 101 -12.45 11.81 -6.82
N SER A 102 -12.51 11.42 -8.09
CA SER A 102 -13.37 12.07 -9.08
C SER A 102 -14.80 11.53 -9.12
N LYS A 103 -15.05 10.38 -8.47
CA LYS A 103 -16.37 9.77 -8.44
C LYS A 103 -17.38 10.63 -7.69
N GLY A 104 -18.60 10.61 -8.20
CA GLY A 104 -19.72 11.32 -7.60
C GLY A 104 -20.08 12.65 -8.29
N PRO A 105 -21.17 13.30 -7.86
CA PRO A 105 -21.78 14.44 -8.57
C PRO A 105 -20.89 15.67 -8.62
N LYS A 106 -20.01 15.87 -7.62
CA LYS A 106 -19.15 17.06 -7.54
C LYS A 106 -18.20 17.21 -8.73
N TYR A 107 -17.63 16.10 -9.18
CA TYR A 107 -16.63 16.11 -10.25
C TYR A 107 -17.09 15.38 -11.53
N ASN A 108 -18.21 14.68 -11.47
CA ASN A 108 -18.79 13.93 -12.59
C ASN A 108 -17.74 13.06 -13.32
N ASN A 109 -16.96 12.27 -12.56
CA ASN A 109 -15.87 11.42 -13.01
C ASN A 109 -14.73 12.16 -13.73
N ASN A 110 -14.63 13.48 -13.62
CA ASN A 110 -13.52 14.25 -14.16
C ASN A 110 -12.36 14.29 -13.18
N TYR A 111 -11.40 13.40 -13.38
CA TYR A 111 -10.24 13.22 -12.50
C TYR A 111 -9.35 14.48 -12.42
N ILE A 112 -9.11 15.13 -13.57
CA ILE A 112 -8.30 16.36 -13.62
C ILE A 112 -9.00 17.50 -12.84
N LYS A 113 -10.33 17.63 -12.96
CA LYS A 113 -11.10 18.62 -12.20
C LYS A 113 -11.00 18.35 -10.69
N ALA A 114 -11.03 17.09 -10.27
CA ALA A 114 -10.87 16.71 -8.88
C ALA A 114 -9.48 17.07 -8.34
N LEU A 115 -8.40 16.77 -9.06
CA LEU A 115 -7.03 17.12 -8.68
C LEU A 115 -6.85 18.66 -8.60
N LYS A 116 -7.33 19.42 -9.61
CA LYS A 116 -7.28 20.89 -9.62
C LYS A 116 -8.07 21.54 -8.47
N SER A 117 -9.00 20.82 -7.86
CA SER A 117 -9.77 21.34 -6.72
C SER A 117 -8.98 21.31 -5.40
N ILE A 118 -7.86 20.61 -5.33
CA ILE A 118 -6.99 20.58 -4.15
C ILE A 118 -6.27 21.94 -4.02
N LYS A 119 -6.60 22.68 -2.97
CA LYS A 119 -6.04 24.03 -2.71
C LYS A 119 -4.96 24.04 -1.63
N ALA A 120 -4.88 22.97 -0.85
CA ALA A 120 -3.87 22.84 0.19
C ALA A 120 -2.45 22.85 -0.40
N LYS A 121 -1.49 23.43 0.33
CA LYS A 121 -0.05 23.20 0.09
C LYS A 121 0.20 21.70 0.26
N THR A 122 0.79 21.07 -0.73
CA THR A 122 0.89 19.60 -0.80
C THR A 122 2.32 19.17 -1.11
N ILE A 123 2.85 18.25 -0.33
CA ILE A 123 4.11 17.56 -0.65
C ILE A 123 3.77 16.11 -0.98
N LEU A 124 4.08 15.68 -2.21
CA LEU A 124 3.99 14.29 -2.64
C LEU A 124 5.36 13.65 -2.43
N MET A 125 5.42 12.61 -1.59
CA MET A 125 6.67 11.98 -1.19
C MET A 125 6.63 10.46 -1.44
N PRO A 126 6.57 10.03 -2.71
CA PRO A 126 6.57 8.61 -3.06
C PRO A 126 7.92 7.97 -2.82
N CYS A 127 7.93 6.68 -2.45
CA CYS A 127 9.15 5.88 -2.49
C CYS A 127 9.37 5.31 -3.90
N ASN A 128 10.55 5.52 -4.48
CA ASN A 128 10.88 5.04 -5.84
C ASN A 128 10.76 3.52 -5.99
N GLN A 129 11.00 2.78 -4.91
CA GLN A 129 10.96 1.31 -4.90
C GLN A 129 9.62 0.75 -4.39
N ASP A 130 8.62 1.59 -4.14
CA ASP A 130 7.27 1.15 -3.80
C ASP A 130 6.62 0.45 -5.01
N LEU A 131 6.10 -0.75 -4.80
CA LEU A 131 5.42 -1.53 -5.84
C LEU A 131 3.92 -1.21 -5.93
N TYR A 132 3.35 -0.57 -4.91
CA TYR A 132 1.93 -0.17 -4.88
C TYR A 132 1.69 1.22 -5.44
N PHE A 133 2.44 2.22 -4.93
CA PHE A 133 2.23 3.64 -5.24
C PHE A 133 3.46 4.18 -5.96
N ARG A 134 3.44 4.07 -7.28
CA ARG A 134 4.56 4.42 -8.14
C ARG A 134 4.79 5.92 -8.20
N THR A 135 6.06 6.31 -8.24
CA THR A 135 6.45 7.73 -8.43
C THR A 135 5.79 8.34 -9.67
N ALA A 136 5.68 7.59 -10.76
CA ALA A 136 5.04 8.06 -12.01
C ALA A 136 3.56 8.48 -11.81
N ASP A 137 2.81 7.78 -10.95
CA ASP A 137 1.42 8.16 -10.65
C ASP A 137 1.38 9.51 -9.90
N ASN A 138 2.29 9.71 -8.95
CA ASN A 138 2.41 10.98 -8.21
C ASN A 138 2.93 12.13 -9.10
N GLU A 139 3.81 11.85 -10.06
CA GLU A 139 4.24 12.81 -11.08
C GLU A 139 3.06 13.29 -11.95
N TYR A 140 2.19 12.35 -12.32
CA TYR A 140 0.97 12.69 -13.05
C TYR A 140 0.04 13.56 -12.20
N GLU A 141 -0.24 13.18 -10.96
CA GLU A 141 -1.09 13.92 -10.02
C GLU A 141 -0.57 15.35 -9.78
N ARG A 142 0.75 15.48 -9.58
CA ARG A 142 1.41 16.78 -9.34
C ARG A 142 1.17 17.77 -10.46
N LYS A 143 1.04 17.35 -11.70
CA LYS A 143 0.78 18.25 -12.84
C LYS A 143 -0.52 19.06 -12.70
N PHE A 144 -1.46 18.58 -11.92
CA PHE A 144 -2.80 19.16 -11.76
C PHE A 144 -3.06 19.75 -10.37
N ILE A 145 -2.25 19.41 -9.36
CA ILE A 145 -2.36 20.00 -8.01
C ILE A 145 -1.51 21.26 -7.96
N THR A 146 -2.16 22.42 -8.03
CA THR A 146 -1.50 23.73 -8.27
C THR A 146 -0.43 24.06 -7.24
N ARG A 147 -0.66 23.77 -5.95
CA ARG A 147 0.26 24.08 -4.84
C ARG A 147 0.98 22.84 -4.36
N SER A 148 1.61 22.08 -5.28
CA SER A 148 2.27 20.84 -4.93
C SER A 148 3.75 20.79 -5.32
N SER A 149 4.54 20.10 -4.52
CA SER A 149 5.90 19.68 -4.82
C SER A 149 6.01 18.16 -4.80
N LEU A 150 6.88 17.60 -5.65
CA LEU A 150 7.17 16.18 -5.69
C LEU A 150 8.58 15.97 -5.13
N ARG A 151 8.69 15.12 -4.12
CA ARG A 151 9.94 14.80 -3.42
C ARG A 151 10.09 13.29 -3.28
N PRO A 152 10.48 12.59 -4.36
CA PRO A 152 10.66 11.14 -4.30
C PRO A 152 11.76 10.79 -3.30
N PHE A 153 11.56 9.69 -2.58
CA PHE A 153 12.54 9.10 -1.69
C PHE A 153 12.94 7.72 -2.19
N ASP A 154 14.22 7.37 -2.07
CA ASP A 154 14.70 6.03 -2.44
C ASP A 154 14.97 5.18 -1.21
N SER A 155 14.24 4.07 -1.08
CA SER A 155 14.45 3.09 -0.02
C SER A 155 14.13 1.69 -0.49
N SER A 156 15.03 0.77 -0.18
CA SER A 156 14.82 -0.66 -0.45
C SER A 156 13.69 -1.28 0.38
N PHE A 157 13.18 -0.61 1.40
CA PHE A 157 11.99 -1.06 2.13
C PHE A 157 10.70 -0.96 1.31
N GLY A 158 10.73 -0.27 0.16
CA GLY A 158 9.56 -0.14 -0.72
C GLY A 158 8.38 0.53 -0.03
N HIS A 159 7.19 -0.09 -0.08
CA HIS A 159 6.01 0.44 0.59
C HIS A 159 6.17 0.52 2.12
N CYS A 160 6.88 -0.43 2.70
CA CYS A 160 7.11 -0.49 4.15
C CYS A 160 8.13 0.54 4.65
N VAL A 161 8.66 1.44 3.80
CA VAL A 161 9.52 2.54 4.24
C VAL A 161 8.84 3.44 5.28
N ALA A 162 7.54 3.61 5.16
CA ALA A 162 6.74 4.44 6.05
C ALA A 162 6.43 3.80 7.42
N ASN A 163 6.77 2.53 7.62
CA ASN A 163 6.63 1.90 8.93
C ASN A 163 7.70 2.45 9.89
N PRO A 164 7.31 2.95 11.07
CA PRO A 164 8.25 3.50 12.04
C PRO A 164 9.41 2.53 12.36
N GLY A 165 10.63 3.02 12.36
CA GLY A 165 11.84 2.25 12.66
C GLY A 165 12.47 1.52 11.47
N ASN A 166 11.79 1.40 10.32
CA ASN A 166 12.34 0.69 9.16
C ASN A 166 13.46 1.47 8.47
N ASP A 167 13.32 2.79 8.32
CA ASP A 167 14.30 3.63 7.64
C ASP A 167 14.44 5.00 8.31
N LYS A 168 15.50 5.14 9.10
CA LYS A 168 15.78 6.39 9.86
C LYS A 168 16.05 7.59 8.95
N ASN A 169 16.55 7.38 7.71
CA ASN A 169 16.77 8.48 6.77
C ASN A 169 15.44 8.98 6.23
N PHE A 170 14.51 8.07 5.93
CA PHE A 170 13.15 8.44 5.56
C PHE A 170 12.45 9.22 6.68
N GLU A 171 12.56 8.78 7.93
CA GLU A 171 11.98 9.49 9.08
C GLU A 171 12.48 10.92 9.20
N LYS A 172 13.80 11.15 9.03
CA LYS A 172 14.40 12.50 9.05
C LYS A 172 13.89 13.38 7.90
N GLU A 173 13.84 12.83 6.69
CA GLU A 173 13.32 13.57 5.54
C GLU A 173 11.82 13.86 5.67
N LEU A 174 11.05 12.92 6.20
CA LEU A 174 9.62 13.11 6.48
C LEU A 174 9.42 14.24 7.50
N ASP A 175 10.14 14.22 8.62
CA ASP A 175 10.08 15.25 9.66
C ASP A 175 10.42 16.65 9.11
N LYS A 176 11.49 16.75 8.30
CA LYS A 176 11.87 17.98 7.61
C LYS A 176 10.75 18.49 6.69
N ASN A 177 10.16 17.60 5.89
CA ASN A 177 9.09 17.96 4.96
C ASN A 177 7.80 18.38 5.70
N ILE A 178 7.48 17.74 6.82
CA ILE A 178 6.35 18.12 7.68
C ILE A 178 6.58 19.51 8.27
N LYS A 179 7.75 19.79 8.83
CA LYS A 179 8.10 21.11 9.38
C LYS A 179 7.98 22.22 8.31
N GLU A 180 8.48 21.97 7.10
CA GLU A 180 8.34 22.93 5.98
C GLU A 180 6.88 23.12 5.55
N LEU A 181 6.06 22.07 5.64
CA LEU A 181 4.65 22.14 5.25
C LEU A 181 3.82 22.99 6.23
N LEU A 182 4.18 22.93 7.53
CA LEU A 182 3.46 23.57 8.62
C LEU A 182 3.90 25.05 8.86
N ASN A 183 5.06 25.42 8.36
CA ASN A 183 5.55 26.81 8.36
C ASN A 183 5.19 27.52 7.04
#